data_e556dc8e4b715ac0c14e88c657fccb20
#
_entry.id   e556dc8e4b715ac0c14e88c657fccb20
#
_cell.length_a   1.000
_cell.length_b   1.000
_cell.length_c   1.000
_cell.angle_alpha   90.00
_cell.angle_beta   90.00
_cell.angle_gamma   90.00
#
_symmetry.space_group_name_H-M   'P 1'
#
loop_
_entity.id
_entity.type
_entity.pdbx_description
1 polymer ?
#
loop_
_entity_poly.entity_id
_entity_poly.type
_entity_poly.pdbx_seq_one_letter_code
_entity_poly.pdbx_strand_id
1 'polypeptide(L)'
;MASPLEPLNYKEVTEIHRKEKNSPDLVEIRRDLYPAFRDYLEKLRKESEEEIKKDPLSFKATSMTNEFKKVSTKGSQIFFFRMRKITNMATRASEGSKIDLGRLTDEEREMYDQVLRAINECRELAMEGKAPVPRNPVPSGSVCATVDQGQL
;
A
#
# COMPACT_ATOMS: atom_id res chain seq x y z
N MET A 1 -13.51 -21.24 -6.11
CA MET A 1 -12.83 -21.22 -4.88
C MET A 1 -11.39 -20.87 -5.04
N ALA A 2 -10.90 -19.99 -4.23
CA ALA A 2 -9.53 -19.56 -4.37
C ALA A 2 -8.58 -20.63 -3.88
N SER A 3 -7.48 -20.80 -4.53
CA SER A 3 -6.44 -21.67 -4.06
C SER A 3 -5.85 -21.06 -2.79
N PRO A 4 -5.32 -21.88 -1.90
CA PRO A 4 -4.61 -21.34 -0.74
C PRO A 4 -3.50 -20.44 -1.22
N LEU A 5 -3.29 -19.35 -0.52
CA LEU A 5 -2.22 -18.44 -0.88
C LEU A 5 -0.89 -19.14 -0.69
N GLU A 6 -0.01 -18.99 -1.65
CA GLU A 6 1.32 -19.52 -1.50
C GLU A 6 2.03 -18.67 -0.44
N PRO A 7 2.62 -19.29 0.58
CA PRO A 7 3.23 -18.51 1.66
C PRO A 7 4.38 -17.65 1.18
N LEU A 8 4.40 -16.44 1.71
CA LEU A 8 5.50 -15.54 1.45
C LEU A 8 6.61 -15.87 2.42
N ASN A 9 7.85 -15.60 2.08
CA ASN A 9 8.97 -15.82 2.98
C ASN A 9 9.92 -14.61 2.97
N TYR A 10 10.86 -14.62 3.89
CA TYR A 10 11.76 -13.48 4.07
C TYR A 10 12.58 -13.19 2.81
N LYS A 11 13.03 -14.24 2.13
CA LYS A 11 13.83 -14.07 0.93
C LYS A 11 13.02 -13.37 -0.16
N GLU A 12 11.77 -13.77 -0.33
CA GLU A 12 10.91 -13.18 -1.35
C GLU A 12 10.62 -11.71 -1.04
N VAL A 13 10.33 -11.39 0.22
CA VAL A 13 10.09 -10.01 0.62
C VAL A 13 11.34 -9.16 0.38
N THR A 14 12.50 -9.69 0.71
CA THR A 14 13.77 -8.99 0.52
C THR A 14 14.04 -8.73 -0.96
N GLU A 15 13.74 -9.71 -1.82
CA GLU A 15 13.93 -9.56 -3.25
C GLU A 15 13.00 -8.49 -3.82
N ILE A 16 11.73 -8.52 -3.44
CA ILE A 16 10.76 -7.53 -3.91
C ILE A 16 11.19 -6.14 -3.46
N HIS A 17 11.60 -6.03 -2.20
CA HIS A 17 12.04 -4.77 -1.64
C HIS A 17 13.22 -4.21 -2.44
N ARG A 18 14.22 -5.05 -2.71
CA ARG A 18 15.40 -4.63 -3.44
C ARG A 18 15.07 -4.18 -4.86
N LYS A 19 14.26 -4.97 -5.55
CA LYS A 19 13.88 -4.65 -6.92
C LYS A 19 13.07 -3.36 -6.99
N GLU A 20 12.11 -3.21 -6.08
CA GLU A 20 11.26 -2.03 -6.10
C GLU A 20 12.04 -0.77 -5.75
N LYS A 21 12.98 -0.89 -4.84
CA LYS A 21 13.81 0.23 -4.45
C LYS A 21 14.71 0.69 -5.59
N ASN A 22 15.21 -0.25 -6.37
CA ASN A 22 16.22 0.06 -7.39
C ASN A 22 15.67 0.28 -8.81
N SER A 23 14.38 0.09 -9.01
CA SER A 23 13.78 0.27 -10.32
C SER A 23 13.02 1.59 -10.39
N PRO A 24 13.14 2.33 -11.48
CA PRO A 24 12.33 3.55 -11.65
C PRO A 24 10.89 3.20 -11.99
N ASP A 25 10.67 2.00 -12.55
CA ASP A 25 9.34 1.58 -12.94
C ASP A 25 8.75 0.62 -11.93
N LEU A 26 7.45 0.42 -12.02
CA LEU A 26 6.76 -0.53 -11.14
C LEU A 26 7.26 -1.93 -11.45
N VAL A 27 7.65 -2.65 -10.42
CA VAL A 27 8.15 -4.02 -10.58
C VAL A 27 6.97 -4.97 -10.62
N GLU A 28 7.09 -6.01 -11.43
CA GLU A 28 6.07 -7.04 -11.47
C GLU A 28 6.12 -7.87 -10.20
N ILE A 29 4.98 -8.02 -9.53
CA ILE A 29 4.89 -8.80 -8.29
C ILE A 29 3.70 -9.74 -8.39
N ARG A 30 3.62 -10.66 -7.45
CA ARG A 30 2.49 -11.57 -7.42
C ARG A 30 1.23 -10.77 -7.12
N ARG A 31 0.13 -11.18 -7.74
CA ARG A 31 -1.12 -10.44 -7.63
C ARG A 31 -1.67 -10.43 -6.21
N ASP A 32 -1.42 -11.48 -5.45
CA ASP A 32 -1.89 -11.64 -4.09
C ASP A 32 -0.86 -11.20 -3.06
N LEU A 33 0.05 -10.31 -3.43
CA LEU A 33 1.13 -9.91 -2.53
C LEU A 33 0.61 -9.41 -1.18
N TYR A 34 -0.38 -8.52 -1.18
CA TYR A 34 -0.82 -7.92 0.07
C TYR A 34 -1.53 -8.91 1.00
N PRO A 35 -2.46 -9.74 0.51
CA PRO A 35 -3.00 -10.78 1.39
C PRO A 35 -1.95 -11.75 1.88
N ALA A 36 -1.02 -12.16 1.01
CA ALA A 36 0.05 -13.07 1.40
C ALA A 36 0.97 -12.43 2.44
N PHE A 37 1.21 -11.13 2.31
CA PHE A 37 2.04 -10.41 3.25
C PHE A 37 1.37 -10.31 4.62
N ARG A 38 0.07 -10.03 4.64
CA ARG A 38 -0.67 -10.00 5.90
C ARG A 38 -0.61 -11.36 6.60
N ASP A 39 -0.78 -12.44 5.83
CA ASP A 39 -0.73 -13.79 6.41
C ASP A 39 0.65 -14.10 6.94
N TYR A 40 1.68 -13.71 6.24
CA TYR A 40 3.06 -13.93 6.67
C TYR A 40 3.35 -13.16 7.97
N LEU A 41 2.94 -11.90 8.05
CA LEU A 41 3.14 -11.10 9.26
C LEU A 41 2.39 -11.71 10.44
N GLU A 42 1.17 -12.17 10.22
CA GLU A 42 0.38 -12.76 11.28
C GLU A 42 1.03 -14.06 11.79
N LYS A 43 1.56 -14.85 10.88
CA LYS A 43 2.26 -16.07 11.25
C LYS A 43 3.49 -15.74 12.08
N LEU A 44 4.29 -14.78 11.66
CA LEU A 44 5.49 -14.38 12.40
C LEU A 44 5.13 -13.82 13.77
N ARG A 45 4.07 -13.05 13.85
CA ARG A 45 3.62 -12.49 15.12
C ARG A 45 3.23 -13.59 16.10
N LYS A 46 2.46 -14.56 15.63
CA LYS A 46 2.02 -15.67 16.49
C LYS A 46 3.20 -16.52 16.94
N GLU A 47 4.09 -16.85 16.03
CA GLU A 47 5.26 -17.66 16.37
C GLU A 47 6.15 -16.94 17.36
N SER A 48 6.34 -15.65 17.18
CA SER A 48 7.13 -14.85 18.10
C SER A 48 6.49 -14.83 19.50
N GLU A 49 5.19 -14.63 19.56
CA GLU A 49 4.49 -14.60 20.85
C GLU A 49 4.56 -15.94 21.57
N GLU A 50 4.48 -17.03 20.83
CA GLU A 50 4.59 -18.36 21.42
C GLU A 50 5.97 -18.61 21.99
N GLU A 51 7.01 -18.20 21.28
CA GLU A 51 8.38 -18.37 21.77
C GLU A 51 8.64 -17.49 22.99
N ILE A 52 8.09 -16.28 23.01
CA ILE A 52 8.24 -15.40 24.15
C ILE A 52 7.57 -16.01 25.38
N LYS A 53 6.42 -16.68 25.21
CA LYS A 53 5.75 -17.34 26.33
C LYS A 53 6.55 -18.51 26.87
N LYS A 54 7.25 -19.23 25.99
CA LYS A 54 8.06 -20.36 26.42
C LYS A 54 9.30 -19.88 27.14
N ASP A 55 10.00 -18.92 26.60
CA ASP A 55 11.23 -18.39 27.19
C ASP A 55 11.50 -17.00 26.64
N PRO A 56 11.10 -15.95 27.37
CA PRO A 56 11.26 -14.56 26.88
C PRO A 56 12.70 -14.17 26.61
N LEU A 57 13.66 -14.90 27.20
CA LEU A 57 15.06 -14.57 27.04
C LEU A 57 15.76 -15.44 26.01
N SER A 58 15.01 -16.30 25.32
CA SER A 58 15.65 -17.21 24.38
C SER A 58 16.15 -16.45 23.15
N PHE A 59 17.21 -16.94 22.56
CA PHE A 59 17.75 -16.39 21.33
C PHE A 59 16.72 -16.53 20.22
N LYS A 60 15.98 -17.62 20.22
CA LYS A 60 14.97 -17.88 19.21
C LYS A 60 13.84 -16.83 19.28
N ALA A 61 13.36 -16.49 20.47
CA ALA A 61 12.33 -15.48 20.64
C ALA A 61 12.82 -14.12 20.14
N THR A 62 14.05 -13.74 20.45
CA THR A 62 14.63 -12.49 19.99
C THR A 62 14.76 -12.49 18.47
N SER A 63 15.24 -13.58 17.90
CA SER A 63 15.42 -13.69 16.46
C SER A 63 14.10 -13.57 15.71
N MET A 64 13.05 -14.22 16.20
CA MET A 64 11.74 -14.16 15.56
C MET A 64 11.12 -12.78 15.66
N THR A 65 11.29 -12.12 16.79
CA THR A 65 10.80 -10.75 16.96
C THR A 65 11.52 -9.80 16.00
N ASN A 66 12.82 -9.98 15.83
CA ASN A 66 13.60 -9.15 14.92
C ASN A 66 13.18 -9.39 13.46
N GLU A 67 12.92 -10.64 13.10
CA GLU A 67 12.47 -10.96 11.75
C GLU A 67 11.11 -10.30 11.49
N PHE A 68 10.19 -10.37 12.44
CA PHE A 68 8.89 -9.72 12.31
C PHE A 68 9.06 -8.22 12.05
N LYS A 69 9.93 -7.56 12.82
CA LYS A 69 10.17 -6.13 12.65
C LYS A 69 10.77 -5.81 11.29
N LYS A 70 11.74 -6.61 10.85
CA LYS A 70 12.38 -6.39 9.55
C LYS A 70 11.40 -6.57 8.40
N VAL A 71 10.58 -7.60 8.46
CA VAL A 71 9.60 -7.88 7.41
C VAL A 71 8.55 -6.78 7.39
N SER A 72 8.08 -6.35 8.56
CA SER A 72 7.11 -5.28 8.66
C SER A 72 7.64 -3.98 8.03
N THR A 73 8.90 -3.64 8.33
CA THR A 73 9.53 -2.46 7.77
C THR A 73 9.69 -2.56 6.26
N LYS A 74 10.16 -3.71 5.76
CA LYS A 74 10.33 -3.89 4.32
C LYS A 74 9.00 -3.83 3.59
N GLY A 75 7.96 -4.42 4.16
CA GLY A 75 6.64 -4.39 3.55
C GLY A 75 6.08 -2.98 3.45
N SER A 76 6.24 -2.20 4.52
CA SER A 76 5.82 -0.82 4.51
C SER A 76 6.58 -0.02 3.44
N GLN A 77 7.88 -0.25 3.32
CA GLN A 77 8.69 0.44 2.31
C GLN A 77 8.29 0.04 0.89
N ILE A 78 8.04 -1.26 0.66
CA ILE A 78 7.56 -1.73 -0.64
C ILE A 78 6.26 -1.00 -0.99
N PHE A 79 5.34 -0.95 -0.04
CA PHE A 79 4.07 -0.30 -0.26
C PHE A 79 4.27 1.17 -0.70
N PHE A 80 5.08 1.92 0.04
CA PHE A 80 5.24 3.33 -0.28
C PHE A 80 6.07 3.57 -1.56
N PHE A 81 7.04 2.72 -1.85
CA PHE A 81 7.74 2.81 -3.14
C PHE A 81 6.74 2.66 -4.29
N ARG A 82 5.85 1.68 -4.16
CA ARG A 82 4.87 1.43 -5.22
C ARG A 82 3.84 2.56 -5.29
N MET A 83 3.39 3.09 -4.15
CA MET A 83 2.42 4.18 -4.15
C MET A 83 2.95 5.41 -4.88
N ARG A 84 4.22 5.75 -4.68
CA ARG A 84 4.81 6.88 -5.39
C ARG A 84 4.82 6.66 -6.89
N LYS A 85 5.17 5.45 -7.31
CA LYS A 85 5.20 5.12 -8.74
C LYS A 85 3.80 5.12 -9.33
N ILE A 86 2.82 4.59 -8.61
CA ILE A 86 1.44 4.51 -9.09
C ILE A 86 0.81 5.90 -9.18
N THR A 87 1.05 6.78 -8.20
CA THR A 87 0.53 8.13 -8.29
C THR A 87 1.15 8.89 -9.47
N ASN A 88 2.42 8.65 -9.74
CA ASN A 88 3.07 9.22 -10.91
C ASN A 88 2.45 8.68 -12.20
N MET A 89 2.13 7.39 -12.24
CA MET A 89 1.46 6.78 -13.38
C MET A 89 0.09 7.44 -13.61
N ALA A 90 -0.67 7.69 -12.55
CA ALA A 90 -1.97 8.34 -12.67
C ALA A 90 -1.83 9.77 -13.21
N THR A 91 -0.81 10.50 -12.75
CA THR A 91 -0.55 11.84 -13.24
C THR A 91 -0.25 11.82 -14.73
N ARG A 92 0.60 10.89 -15.15
CA ARG A 92 0.93 10.78 -16.57
C ARG A 92 -0.26 10.35 -17.42
N ALA A 93 -1.12 9.49 -16.88
CA ALA A 93 -2.33 9.09 -17.57
C ALA A 93 -3.27 10.29 -17.76
N SER A 94 -3.36 11.15 -16.75
CA SER A 94 -4.16 12.36 -16.85
C SER A 94 -3.61 13.29 -17.92
N GLU A 95 -2.30 13.26 -18.16
CA GLU A 95 -1.68 14.06 -19.20
C GLU A 95 -1.87 13.47 -20.61
N GLY A 96 -2.46 12.29 -20.70
CA GLY A 96 -2.70 11.66 -21.98
C GLY A 96 -1.77 10.51 -22.33
N SER A 97 -0.81 10.18 -21.47
CA SER A 97 0.10 9.08 -21.74
C SER A 97 -0.62 7.74 -21.63
N LYS A 98 -0.19 6.77 -22.41
CA LYS A 98 -0.69 5.42 -22.27
C LYS A 98 0.09 4.75 -21.14
N ILE A 99 -0.63 4.19 -20.18
CA ILE A 99 -0.02 3.59 -19.02
C ILE A 99 -0.35 2.10 -18.97
N ASP A 100 0.66 1.27 -18.76
CA ASP A 100 0.47 -0.16 -18.62
C ASP A 100 0.05 -0.47 -17.19
N LEU A 101 -1.16 -0.94 -17.00
CA LEU A 101 -1.70 -1.25 -15.67
C LEU A 101 -1.56 -2.71 -15.29
N GLY A 102 -0.87 -3.49 -16.11
CA GLY A 102 -0.78 -4.94 -15.89
C GLY A 102 0.02 -5.36 -14.66
N ARG A 103 0.82 -4.46 -14.11
CA ARG A 103 1.63 -4.79 -12.93
C ARG A 103 1.00 -4.35 -11.61
N LEU A 104 -0.21 -3.79 -11.66
CA LEU A 104 -0.90 -3.37 -10.45
C LEU A 104 -1.66 -4.54 -9.83
N THR A 105 -1.63 -4.64 -8.52
CA THR A 105 -2.54 -5.57 -7.83
C THR A 105 -3.94 -4.97 -7.86
N ASP A 106 -4.94 -5.73 -7.43
CA ASP A 106 -6.31 -5.23 -7.43
C ASP A 106 -6.46 -4.04 -6.47
N GLU A 107 -5.81 -4.10 -5.32
CA GLU A 107 -5.85 -2.99 -4.35
C GLU A 107 -5.22 -1.74 -4.94
N GLU A 108 -4.11 -1.93 -5.67
CA GLU A 108 -3.41 -0.81 -6.28
C GLU A 108 -4.20 -0.22 -7.44
N ARG A 109 -4.91 -1.06 -8.18
CA ARG A 109 -5.73 -0.59 -9.29
C ARG A 109 -6.86 0.29 -8.78
N GLU A 110 -7.44 -0.10 -7.66
CA GLU A 110 -8.50 0.69 -7.05
C GLU A 110 -7.95 2.08 -6.66
N MET A 111 -6.80 2.11 -6.04
CA MET A 111 -6.17 3.37 -5.65
C MET A 111 -5.82 4.20 -6.88
N TYR A 112 -5.27 3.57 -7.92
CA TYR A 112 -4.93 4.26 -9.16
C TYR A 112 -6.16 4.94 -9.76
N ASP A 113 -7.27 4.23 -9.83
CA ASP A 113 -8.50 4.78 -10.42
C ASP A 113 -9.00 5.98 -9.61
N GLN A 114 -8.91 5.93 -8.29
CA GLN A 114 -9.32 7.03 -7.44
C GLN A 114 -8.40 8.23 -7.60
N VAL A 115 -7.10 8.02 -7.67
CA VAL A 115 -6.14 9.11 -7.82
C VAL A 115 -6.31 9.78 -9.19
N LEU A 116 -6.49 8.98 -10.23
CA LEU A 116 -6.68 9.52 -11.58
C LEU A 116 -7.95 10.38 -11.63
N ARG A 117 -9.02 9.91 -11.01
CA ARG A 117 -10.26 10.68 -10.97
C ARG A 117 -10.05 11.99 -10.23
N ALA A 118 -9.35 11.95 -9.10
CA ALA A 118 -9.10 13.15 -8.31
C ALA A 118 -8.25 14.16 -9.10
N ILE A 119 -7.25 13.67 -9.82
CA ILE A 119 -6.41 14.56 -10.62
C ILE A 119 -7.22 15.21 -11.74
N ASN A 120 -8.04 14.43 -12.42
CA ASN A 120 -8.85 14.96 -13.51
C ASN A 120 -9.87 15.99 -13.02
N GLU A 121 -10.51 15.72 -11.88
CA GLU A 121 -11.46 16.66 -11.29
C GLU A 121 -10.75 17.95 -10.88
N CYS A 122 -9.58 17.83 -10.29
CA CYS A 122 -8.83 19.01 -9.88
C CYS A 122 -8.42 19.84 -11.10
N ARG A 123 -7.99 19.18 -12.17
CA ARG A 123 -7.61 19.88 -13.39
C ARG A 123 -8.78 20.65 -13.97
N GLU A 124 -9.96 20.01 -14.00
CA GLU A 124 -11.14 20.67 -14.53
C GLU A 124 -11.54 21.86 -13.68
N LEU A 125 -11.45 21.72 -12.37
CA LEU A 125 -11.77 22.82 -11.49
C LEU A 125 -10.75 23.96 -11.64
N ALA A 126 -9.49 23.62 -11.61
CA ALA A 126 -8.42 24.62 -11.60
C ALA A 126 -8.21 25.29 -12.94
N MET A 127 -8.22 24.49 -14.01
CA MET A 127 -7.85 25.00 -15.33
C MET A 127 -9.05 25.40 -16.19
N GLU A 128 -10.21 24.84 -15.93
CA GLU A 128 -11.40 25.13 -16.74
C GLU A 128 -12.49 25.81 -15.94
N GLY A 129 -12.32 25.94 -14.64
CA GLY A 129 -13.31 26.62 -13.80
C GLY A 129 -14.60 25.86 -13.58
N LYS A 130 -14.62 24.55 -13.87
CA LYS A 130 -15.82 23.77 -13.68
C LYS A 130 -16.01 23.43 -12.21
N ALA A 131 -17.25 23.46 -11.75
CA ALA A 131 -17.55 23.12 -10.37
C ALA A 131 -17.22 21.65 -10.12
N PRO A 132 -16.76 21.31 -8.91
CA PRO A 132 -16.49 19.92 -8.59
C PRO A 132 -17.74 19.07 -8.61
N VAL A 133 -17.58 17.82 -8.99
CA VAL A 133 -18.71 16.89 -8.95
C VAL A 133 -19.08 16.62 -7.50
N PRO A 134 -20.37 16.66 -7.15
CA PRO A 134 -20.78 16.37 -5.80
C PRO A 134 -20.38 14.94 -5.39
N ARG A 135 -19.92 14.80 -4.20
CA ARG A 135 -19.55 13.50 -3.67
C ARG A 135 -20.52 13.10 -2.58
N ASN A 136 -20.51 11.86 -2.23
CA ASN A 136 -21.32 11.40 -1.13
C ASN A 136 -20.93 12.17 0.14
N PRO A 137 -21.88 12.52 0.97
CA PRO A 137 -21.57 13.27 2.17
C PRO A 137 -20.63 12.50 3.05
N VAL A 138 -19.72 13.24 3.68
CA VAL A 138 -18.83 12.63 4.61
C VAL A 138 -19.63 12.37 5.88
N PRO A 139 -19.36 11.29 6.58
CA PRO A 139 -20.10 11.02 7.81
C PRO A 139 -20.00 12.15 8.80
N SER A 140 -21.09 12.32 9.53
CA SER A 140 -21.13 13.32 10.53
C SER A 140 -20.00 13.18 11.50
N GLY A 141 -19.45 14.20 11.96
CA GLY A 141 -18.31 14.13 12.81
C GLY A 141 -17.01 14.14 12.09
N SER A 142 -17.05 14.13 10.79
CA SER A 142 -15.85 14.11 10.08
C SER A 142 -15.17 15.43 10.27
N VAL A 143 -13.95 15.38 10.02
CA VAL A 143 -13.15 16.48 10.23
C VAL A 143 -13.52 17.73 9.67
N CYS A 144 -14.10 17.72 8.59
CA CYS A 144 -14.33 18.97 7.99
C CYS A 144 -15.13 19.83 8.88
N ALA A 145 -15.80 19.27 9.75
CA ALA A 145 -16.59 20.10 10.57
C ALA A 145 -15.72 20.91 11.45
N THR A 146 -14.62 20.36 11.80
CA THR A 146 -13.88 21.09 12.72
C THR A 146 -13.16 22.15 12.10
N VAL A 147 -12.83 21.98 10.98
CA VAL A 147 -12.03 22.96 10.42
C VAL A 147 -12.63 24.25 10.46
N ASP A 148 -13.82 24.24 10.28
CA ASP A 148 -14.33 25.47 10.14
C ASP A 148 -14.18 26.29 11.19
N GLN A 149 -14.12 25.78 12.20
CA GLN A 149 -14.03 26.60 13.17
C GLN A 149 -12.96 27.32 13.21
N GLY A 150 -12.12 26.88 12.57
CA GLY A 150 -10.97 27.61 12.62
C GLY A 150 -11.36 28.95 12.33
N GLN A 151 -12.35 29.06 11.74
CA GLN A 151 -12.58 30.23 11.39
C GLN A 151 -12.87 31.12 12.34
N LEU A 152 -13.06 30.96 13.05
CA LEU A 152 -13.38 31.92 13.92
C LEU A 152 -12.43 32.64 14.38
#